data_ff195c8b489b350cca6fbc4d5d871c9f
#
_entry.id   ff195c8b489b350cca6fbc4d5d871c9f
#
_cell.length_a   1.000
_cell.length_b   1.000
_cell.length_c   1.000
_cell.angle_alpha   90.00
_cell.angle_beta   90.00
_cell.angle_gamma   90.00
#
_symmetry.space_group_name_H-M   'P 1'
#
loop_
_entity.id
_entity.type
_entity.pdbx_description
1 polymer ?
#
loop_
_entity_poly.entity_id
_entity_poly.type
_entity_poly.pdbx_seq_one_letter_code
_entity_poly.pdbx_strand_id
1 'polypeptide(L)'
;MLNFLKPKTEPGWLSVALRDGRVDLVHLRRETGHRPRVTLADSVEKRDGDLPTLSALKRSVGLDRFRCTALLSHGQYQMIQASAVDGAPDEAREVMRWQLKDQVEFPVDNAAIDLLPIPSDGRSPQVFAAIAAEAVVAPLVQAFQEARVPLAAIDLPEVSQRNLAALFEEPGRGLATLIFDEDEGLLTFTREGELLVVRHVEITAPQLAAADADRRAMLFERIALDVQRSLDNFDRLYSAVPLAHLVVAPIPGVDGFIDALRANLTVHVVPLDLGAVIDFGAVAALRDPLRQFQCLRAIGAALRDEPAAP
;
A
#
# COMPACT_ATOMS: atom_id res chain seq x y z
N MET A 1 -44.05 -14.98 -1.45
CA MET A 1 -42.75 -14.71 -0.81
C MET A 1 -41.86 -14.00 -1.84
N LEU A 2 -41.69 -12.68 -1.67
CA LEU A 2 -40.77 -11.91 -2.51
C LEU A 2 -39.32 -12.26 -2.06
N ASN A 3 -38.62 -13.05 -2.84
CA ASN A 3 -37.18 -13.20 -2.70
C ASN A 3 -36.55 -11.85 -3.03
N PHE A 4 -36.23 -11.06 -2.03
CA PHE A 4 -35.32 -9.94 -2.17
C PHE A 4 -33.95 -10.55 -2.52
N LEU A 5 -33.63 -10.57 -3.81
CA LEU A 5 -32.29 -10.87 -4.29
C LEU A 5 -31.35 -9.88 -3.60
N LYS A 6 -30.49 -10.38 -2.71
CA LYS A 6 -29.37 -9.57 -2.20
C LYS A 6 -28.65 -8.97 -3.41
N PRO A 7 -28.37 -7.68 -3.44
CA PRO A 7 -27.64 -7.09 -4.55
C PRO A 7 -26.35 -7.90 -4.74
N LYS A 8 -26.13 -8.37 -5.96
CA LYS A 8 -24.96 -9.16 -6.30
C LYS A 8 -23.74 -8.28 -6.14
N THR A 9 -22.87 -8.61 -5.19
CA THR A 9 -21.60 -7.89 -4.98
C THR A 9 -20.77 -8.00 -6.25
N GLU A 10 -20.24 -6.88 -6.72
CA GLU A 10 -19.30 -6.86 -7.85
C GLU A 10 -18.03 -7.63 -7.47
N PRO A 11 -17.52 -8.53 -8.33
CA PRO A 11 -16.29 -9.27 -8.05
C PRO A 11 -15.09 -8.33 -8.02
N GLY A 12 -14.10 -8.64 -7.17
CA GLY A 12 -12.91 -7.83 -6.96
C GLY A 12 -13.00 -6.92 -5.74
N TRP A 13 -12.08 -6.00 -5.62
CA TRP A 13 -11.96 -5.08 -4.50
C TRP A 13 -12.06 -3.63 -4.96
N LEU A 14 -12.80 -2.83 -4.19
CA LEU A 14 -12.79 -1.39 -4.29
C LEU A 14 -11.94 -0.82 -3.14
N SER A 15 -10.80 -0.24 -3.47
CA SER A 15 -10.03 0.55 -2.52
C SER A 15 -10.60 1.96 -2.41
N VAL A 16 -10.73 2.44 -1.17
CA VAL A 16 -11.17 3.79 -0.81
C VAL A 16 -10.10 4.40 0.09
N ALA A 17 -9.21 5.18 -0.50
CA ALA A 17 -8.15 5.89 0.23
C ALA A 17 -8.65 7.30 0.61
N LEU A 18 -8.99 7.46 1.90
CA LEU A 18 -9.45 8.73 2.47
C LEU A 18 -8.22 9.57 2.83
N ARG A 19 -7.90 10.57 2.00
CA ARG A 19 -6.79 11.51 2.19
C ARG A 19 -7.29 12.83 2.75
N ASP A 20 -6.35 13.68 3.19
CA ASP A 20 -6.67 15.07 3.46
C ASP A 20 -7.04 15.79 2.16
N GLY A 21 -8.27 16.30 2.07
CA GLY A 21 -8.76 17.04 0.92
C GLY A 21 -9.22 16.20 -0.28
N ARG A 22 -8.97 14.88 -0.36
CA ARG A 22 -9.47 14.04 -1.46
C ARG A 22 -9.73 12.59 -1.07
N VAL A 23 -10.44 11.88 -1.93
CA VAL A 23 -10.62 10.43 -1.85
C VAL A 23 -10.22 9.79 -3.16
N ASP A 24 -9.28 8.85 -3.10
CA ASP A 24 -8.85 8.07 -4.26
C ASP A 24 -9.59 6.72 -4.25
N LEU A 25 -10.24 6.42 -5.37
CA LEU A 25 -11.05 5.22 -5.56
C LEU A 25 -10.46 4.37 -6.67
N VAL A 26 -10.24 3.09 -6.42
CA VAL A 26 -9.88 2.14 -7.47
C VAL A 26 -10.62 0.83 -7.26
N HIS A 27 -11.39 0.41 -8.26
CA HIS A 27 -11.94 -0.94 -8.32
C HIS A 27 -11.18 -1.78 -9.33
N LEU A 28 -10.74 -2.95 -8.87
CA LEU A 28 -9.93 -3.86 -9.66
C LEU A 28 -10.47 -5.28 -9.55
N ARG A 29 -10.46 -5.99 -10.69
CA ARG A 29 -10.79 -7.42 -10.79
C ARG A 29 -9.56 -8.22 -11.16
N ARG A 30 -9.43 -9.37 -10.54
CA ARG A 30 -8.40 -10.37 -10.88
C ARG A 30 -9.09 -11.60 -11.49
N GLU A 31 -8.63 -12.01 -12.66
CA GLU A 31 -9.09 -13.21 -13.34
C GLU A 31 -7.86 -14.11 -13.58
N THR A 32 -7.98 -15.39 -13.28
CA THR A 32 -6.88 -16.34 -13.42
C THR A 32 -6.34 -16.34 -14.86
N GLY A 33 -5.03 -16.20 -15.01
CA GLY A 33 -4.36 -16.19 -16.31
C GLY A 33 -4.46 -14.87 -17.09
N HIS A 34 -5.09 -13.83 -16.52
CA HIS A 34 -5.18 -12.50 -17.12
C HIS A 34 -4.51 -11.44 -16.24
N ARG A 35 -4.10 -10.33 -16.85
CA ARG A 35 -3.68 -9.16 -16.08
C ARG A 35 -4.84 -8.63 -15.26
N PRO A 36 -4.59 -8.17 -14.02
CA PRO A 36 -5.62 -7.48 -13.25
C PRO A 36 -6.22 -6.34 -14.07
N ARG A 37 -7.54 -6.19 -14.02
CA ARG A 37 -8.24 -5.15 -14.79
C ARG A 37 -8.86 -4.12 -13.87
N VAL A 38 -8.55 -2.84 -14.13
CA VAL A 38 -9.22 -1.72 -13.49
C VAL A 38 -10.56 -1.46 -14.18
N THR A 39 -11.62 -1.35 -13.40
CA THR A 39 -12.97 -1.04 -13.90
C THR A 39 -13.48 0.31 -13.43
N LEU A 40 -12.84 0.88 -12.39
CA LEU A 40 -13.07 2.22 -11.86
C LEU A 40 -11.75 2.76 -11.33
N ALA A 41 -11.39 3.98 -11.66
CA ALA A 41 -10.39 4.77 -10.95
C ALA A 41 -10.79 6.23 -10.99
N ASP A 42 -10.80 6.86 -9.83
CA ASP A 42 -11.08 8.28 -9.70
C ASP A 42 -10.38 8.86 -8.46
N SER A 43 -10.20 10.17 -8.47
CA SER A 43 -9.72 10.95 -7.34
C SER A 43 -10.62 12.18 -7.22
N VAL A 44 -11.41 12.21 -6.17
CA VAL A 44 -12.43 13.23 -5.96
C VAL A 44 -12.10 14.10 -4.75
N GLU A 45 -12.44 15.37 -4.82
CA GLU A 45 -12.25 16.29 -3.71
C GLU A 45 -13.14 15.92 -2.52
N LYS A 46 -12.54 15.89 -1.32
CA LYS A 46 -13.22 15.69 -0.05
C LYS A 46 -13.51 17.06 0.56
N ARG A 47 -14.79 17.43 0.71
CA ARG A 47 -15.19 18.78 1.14
C ARG A 47 -15.65 18.85 2.59
N ASP A 48 -16.46 17.88 3.03
CA ASP A 48 -17.22 17.96 4.28
C ASP A 48 -16.89 16.83 5.27
N GLY A 49 -15.67 16.25 5.18
CA GLY A 49 -15.26 15.09 5.97
C GLY A 49 -15.62 13.74 5.34
N ASP A 50 -15.32 12.66 6.06
CA ASP A 50 -15.37 11.30 5.50
C ASP A 50 -16.80 10.81 5.27
N LEU A 51 -17.68 10.93 6.26
CA LEU A 51 -19.03 10.43 6.18
C LEU A 51 -19.86 11.09 5.06
N PRO A 52 -19.93 12.44 4.95
CA PRO A 52 -20.62 13.08 3.82
C PRO A 52 -20.06 12.69 2.46
N THR A 53 -18.73 12.56 2.36
CA THR A 53 -18.05 12.16 1.13
C THR A 53 -18.40 10.73 0.75
N LEU A 54 -18.29 9.76 1.67
CA LEU A 54 -18.69 8.36 1.45
C LEU A 54 -20.18 8.25 1.06
N SER A 55 -21.04 9.03 1.70
CA SER A 55 -22.48 9.07 1.39
C SER A 55 -22.75 9.63 -0.02
N ALA A 56 -22.00 10.63 -0.45
CA ALA A 56 -22.08 11.17 -1.81
C ALA A 56 -21.58 10.16 -2.84
N LEU A 57 -20.42 9.55 -2.61
CA LEU A 57 -19.82 8.53 -3.47
C LEU A 57 -20.70 7.29 -3.58
N LYS A 58 -21.33 6.87 -2.49
CA LYS A 58 -22.32 5.79 -2.55
C LYS A 58 -23.44 6.09 -3.53
N ARG A 59 -23.97 7.34 -3.55
CA ARG A 59 -25.05 7.73 -4.47
C ARG A 59 -24.57 7.84 -5.91
N SER A 60 -23.35 8.35 -6.14
CA SER A 60 -22.83 8.62 -7.51
C SER A 60 -22.18 7.40 -8.14
N VAL A 61 -21.42 6.64 -7.36
CA VAL A 61 -20.62 5.49 -7.83
C VAL A 61 -21.30 4.16 -7.48
N GLY A 62 -22.13 4.12 -6.43
CA GLY A 62 -22.77 2.90 -5.93
C GLY A 62 -21.80 2.05 -5.12
N LEU A 63 -21.10 2.66 -4.13
CA LEU A 63 -20.10 1.97 -3.29
C LEU A 63 -20.66 0.74 -2.57
N ASP A 64 -21.94 0.69 -2.30
CA ASP A 64 -22.63 -0.42 -1.63
C ASP A 64 -22.69 -1.72 -2.45
N ARG A 65 -22.31 -1.67 -3.74
CA ARG A 65 -22.21 -2.85 -4.60
C ARG A 65 -20.85 -3.52 -4.57
N PHE A 66 -19.87 -2.89 -3.93
CA PHE A 66 -18.48 -3.35 -3.93
C PHE A 66 -18.07 -3.87 -2.56
N ARG A 67 -17.12 -4.76 -2.57
CA ARG A 67 -16.35 -5.12 -1.39
C ARG A 67 -15.24 -4.08 -1.21
N CYS A 68 -15.32 -3.27 -0.16
CA CYS A 68 -14.41 -2.15 0.03
C CYS A 68 -13.26 -2.49 0.98
N THR A 69 -12.08 -1.97 0.67
CA THR A 69 -10.97 -1.81 1.61
C THR A 69 -10.68 -0.33 1.80
N ALA A 70 -10.46 0.10 3.04
CA ALA A 70 -9.94 1.43 3.34
C ALA A 70 -8.42 1.36 3.46
N LEU A 71 -7.73 2.47 3.16
CA LEU A 71 -6.29 2.58 3.28
C LEU A 71 -5.95 3.63 4.34
N LEU A 72 -5.18 3.25 5.36
CA LEU A 72 -4.62 4.18 6.33
C LEU A 72 -3.48 4.99 5.71
N SER A 73 -3.30 6.22 6.19
CA SER A 73 -2.16 7.07 5.83
C SER A 73 -1.00 6.87 6.82
N HIS A 74 0.19 7.28 6.39
CA HIS A 74 1.35 7.34 7.27
C HIS A 74 1.05 8.13 8.56
N GLY A 75 1.56 7.66 9.70
CA GLY A 75 1.30 8.25 11.01
C GLY A 75 -0.01 7.83 11.68
N GLN A 76 -0.93 7.15 10.99
CA GLN A 76 -2.17 6.62 11.57
C GLN A 76 -1.99 5.24 12.22
N TYR A 77 -0.87 4.59 12.01
CA TYR A 77 -0.51 3.27 12.54
C TYR A 77 1.00 3.19 12.73
N GLN A 78 1.43 2.13 13.38
CA GLN A 78 2.85 1.74 13.44
C GLN A 78 3.00 0.32 12.91
N MET A 79 4.07 0.07 12.15
CA MET A 79 4.46 -1.26 11.71
C MET A 79 5.79 -1.63 12.34
N ILE A 80 5.80 -2.61 13.24
CA ILE A 80 6.94 -3.00 14.06
C ILE A 80 7.34 -4.42 13.71
N GLN A 81 8.63 -4.64 13.42
CA GLN A 81 9.15 -5.99 13.25
C GLN A 81 9.40 -6.62 14.63
N ALA A 82 8.84 -7.80 14.84
CA ALA A 82 8.93 -8.54 16.10
C ALA A 82 9.12 -10.04 15.87
N SER A 83 9.56 -10.75 16.90
CA SER A 83 9.59 -12.22 16.88
C SER A 83 8.16 -12.76 16.81
N ALA A 84 7.94 -13.75 15.95
CA ALA A 84 6.64 -14.40 15.87
C ALA A 84 6.27 -15.06 17.21
N VAL A 85 4.99 -15.06 17.52
CA VAL A 85 4.43 -15.72 18.70
C VAL A 85 3.71 -16.98 18.24
N ASP A 86 3.98 -18.11 18.91
CA ASP A 86 3.28 -19.36 18.65
C ASP A 86 1.85 -19.29 19.20
N GLY A 87 0.91 -19.93 18.54
CA GLY A 87 -0.48 -20.03 18.97
C GLY A 87 -1.49 -19.79 17.84
N ALA A 88 -2.77 -19.80 18.20
CA ALA A 88 -3.82 -19.45 17.28
C ALA A 88 -3.72 -17.96 16.90
N PRO A 89 -4.18 -17.53 15.71
CA PRO A 89 -4.01 -16.15 15.24
C PRO A 89 -4.52 -15.08 16.22
N ASP A 90 -5.65 -15.32 16.90
CA ASP A 90 -6.20 -14.37 17.88
C ASP A 90 -5.36 -14.30 19.15
N GLU A 91 -4.86 -15.44 19.64
CA GLU A 91 -3.96 -15.50 20.80
C GLU A 91 -2.63 -14.82 20.50
N ALA A 92 -2.06 -15.08 19.33
CA ALA A 92 -0.81 -14.44 18.90
C ALA A 92 -0.96 -12.91 18.82
N ARG A 93 -2.09 -12.40 18.31
CA ARG A 93 -2.38 -10.96 18.29
C ARG A 93 -2.48 -10.38 19.70
N GLU A 94 -3.13 -11.08 20.61
CA GLU A 94 -3.27 -10.60 21.99
C GLU A 94 -1.92 -10.57 22.72
N VAL A 95 -1.12 -11.61 22.60
CA VAL A 95 0.24 -11.63 23.19
C VAL A 95 1.10 -10.53 22.59
N MET A 96 1.09 -10.37 21.25
CA MET A 96 1.86 -9.35 20.57
C MET A 96 1.46 -7.93 20.99
N ARG A 97 0.18 -7.66 21.20
CA ARG A 97 -0.33 -6.38 21.70
C ARG A 97 0.36 -5.97 23.00
N TRP A 98 0.47 -6.91 23.95
CA TRP A 98 1.12 -6.66 25.22
C TRP A 98 2.65 -6.55 25.11
N GLN A 99 3.28 -7.27 24.21
CA GLN A 99 4.72 -7.15 23.95
C GLN A 99 5.10 -5.80 23.37
N LEU A 100 4.20 -5.18 22.59
CA LEU A 100 4.44 -3.91 21.92
C LEU A 100 4.02 -2.69 22.74
N LYS A 101 3.40 -2.85 23.91
CA LYS A 101 2.83 -1.74 24.70
C LYS A 101 3.80 -0.59 25.00
N ASP A 102 5.09 -0.92 25.19
CA ASP A 102 6.13 0.06 25.52
C ASP A 102 6.84 0.61 24.26
N GLN A 103 6.43 0.16 23.06
CA GLN A 103 6.98 0.58 21.78
C GLN A 103 6.03 1.49 21.00
N VAL A 104 4.79 1.63 21.45
CA VAL A 104 3.78 2.48 20.80
C VAL A 104 3.41 3.65 21.73
N GLU A 105 3.04 4.77 21.13
CA GLU A 105 2.75 6.02 21.86
C GLU A 105 1.27 6.17 22.28
N PHE A 106 0.49 5.09 22.19
CA PHE A 106 -0.94 5.09 22.52
C PHE A 106 -1.34 3.83 23.31
N PRO A 107 -2.47 3.86 24.05
CA PRO A 107 -2.95 2.71 24.79
C PRO A 107 -3.24 1.52 23.89
N VAL A 108 -2.73 0.33 24.28
CA VAL A 108 -2.84 -0.89 23.46
C VAL A 108 -4.13 -1.67 23.71
N ASP A 109 -4.84 -1.41 24.82
CA ASP A 109 -5.99 -2.21 25.26
C ASP A 109 -7.05 -2.43 24.17
N ASN A 110 -7.37 -1.35 23.42
CA ASN A 110 -8.34 -1.38 22.32
C ASN A 110 -7.72 -1.14 20.94
N ALA A 111 -6.38 -1.18 20.85
CA ALA A 111 -5.71 -0.99 19.57
C ALA A 111 -6.04 -2.14 18.61
N ALA A 112 -6.31 -1.80 17.36
CA ALA A 112 -6.37 -2.78 16.28
C ALA A 112 -4.97 -3.30 16.00
N ILE A 113 -4.81 -4.62 15.92
CA ILE A 113 -3.52 -5.25 15.60
C ILE A 113 -3.71 -6.38 14.60
N ASP A 114 -2.79 -6.46 13.63
CA ASP A 114 -2.67 -7.61 12.75
C ASP A 114 -1.20 -7.98 12.53
N LEU A 115 -0.95 -9.23 12.17
CA LEU A 115 0.39 -9.80 12.08
C LEU A 115 0.63 -10.31 10.66
N LEU A 116 1.68 -9.80 10.02
CA LEU A 116 2.10 -10.25 8.70
C LEU A 116 3.38 -11.09 8.87
N PRO A 117 3.36 -12.39 8.58
CA PRO A 117 4.56 -13.23 8.64
C PRO A 117 5.65 -12.72 7.68
N ILE A 118 6.90 -12.77 8.15
CA ILE A 118 8.07 -12.53 7.30
C ILE A 118 8.67 -13.89 6.97
N PRO A 119 8.90 -14.25 5.69
CA PRO A 119 9.54 -15.50 5.31
C PRO A 119 10.86 -15.69 6.04
N SER A 120 11.01 -16.80 6.76
CA SER A 120 12.12 -16.99 7.69
C SER A 120 13.40 -17.47 7.02
N ASP A 121 13.31 -18.21 5.90
CA ASP A 121 14.45 -18.80 5.18
C ASP A 121 15.47 -19.48 6.11
N GLY A 122 14.96 -20.22 7.13
CA GLY A 122 15.76 -20.91 8.15
C GLY A 122 16.19 -20.04 9.34
N ARG A 123 15.77 -18.78 9.41
CA ARG A 123 15.96 -17.89 10.58
C ARG A 123 14.81 -18.05 11.58
N SER A 124 14.99 -17.48 12.77
CA SER A 124 13.88 -17.39 13.74
C SER A 124 12.68 -16.70 13.12
N PRO A 125 11.46 -17.25 13.26
CA PRO A 125 10.24 -16.65 12.69
C PRO A 125 10.05 -15.21 13.17
N GLN A 126 9.76 -14.31 12.23
CA GLN A 126 9.51 -12.90 12.46
C GLN A 126 8.17 -12.50 11.85
N VAL A 127 7.59 -11.42 12.36
CA VAL A 127 6.37 -10.82 11.83
C VAL A 127 6.53 -9.30 11.73
N PHE A 128 5.81 -8.69 10.83
CA PHE A 128 5.45 -7.28 10.95
C PHE A 128 4.13 -7.21 11.73
N ALA A 129 4.17 -6.62 12.91
CA ALA A 129 2.98 -6.28 13.67
C ALA A 129 2.51 -4.88 13.27
N ALA A 130 1.36 -4.82 12.62
CA ALA A 130 0.67 -3.57 12.31
C ALA A 130 -0.27 -3.23 13.46
N ILE A 131 -0.09 -2.06 14.08
CA ILE A 131 -0.89 -1.63 15.22
C ILE A 131 -1.39 -0.20 15.03
N ALA A 132 -2.70 0.01 15.21
CA ALA A 132 -3.34 1.31 15.08
C ALA A 132 -4.23 1.60 16.31
N ALA A 133 -4.21 2.85 16.77
CA ALA A 133 -5.03 3.27 17.90
C ALA A 133 -6.53 3.15 17.58
N GLU A 134 -7.35 2.80 18.58
CA GLU A 134 -8.81 2.80 18.46
C GLU A 134 -9.33 4.16 17.97
N ALA A 135 -8.74 5.27 18.45
CA ALA A 135 -9.11 6.61 18.05
C ALA A 135 -8.94 6.89 16.53
N VAL A 136 -8.15 6.10 15.82
CA VAL A 136 -7.99 6.15 14.36
C VAL A 136 -8.96 5.20 13.67
N VAL A 137 -9.04 3.96 14.13
CA VAL A 137 -9.80 2.91 13.44
C VAL A 137 -11.31 3.05 13.67
N ALA A 138 -11.73 3.39 14.89
CA ALA A 138 -13.17 3.44 15.21
C ALA A 138 -13.93 4.51 14.41
N PRO A 139 -13.46 5.77 14.28
CA PRO A 139 -14.12 6.77 13.44
C PRO A 139 -14.18 6.38 11.95
N LEU A 140 -13.11 5.76 11.44
CA LEU A 140 -13.07 5.26 10.06
C LEU A 140 -14.16 4.20 9.84
N VAL A 141 -14.20 3.18 10.69
CA VAL A 141 -15.21 2.11 10.61
C VAL A 141 -16.61 2.67 10.75
N GLN A 142 -16.83 3.60 11.70
CA GLN A 142 -18.12 4.25 11.92
C GLN A 142 -18.57 5.03 10.68
N ALA A 143 -17.69 5.78 10.02
CA ALA A 143 -18.04 6.53 8.81
C ALA A 143 -18.53 5.61 7.68
N PHE A 144 -17.87 4.46 7.46
CA PHE A 144 -18.31 3.45 6.49
C PHE A 144 -19.65 2.81 6.88
N GLN A 145 -19.85 2.49 8.16
CA GLN A 145 -21.10 1.90 8.67
C GLN A 145 -22.27 2.87 8.51
N GLU A 146 -22.12 4.13 8.92
CA GLU A 146 -23.17 5.16 8.80
C GLU A 146 -23.49 5.49 7.34
N ALA A 147 -22.48 5.53 6.46
CA ALA A 147 -22.67 5.65 5.02
C ALA A 147 -23.29 4.40 4.40
N ARG A 148 -23.35 3.28 5.13
CA ARG A 148 -23.75 1.95 4.63
C ARG A 148 -22.93 1.53 3.42
N VAL A 149 -21.61 1.67 3.51
CA VAL A 149 -20.61 1.20 2.54
C VAL A 149 -19.95 -0.04 3.14
N PRO A 150 -19.91 -1.19 2.43
CA PRO A 150 -19.37 -2.44 2.98
C PRO A 150 -17.85 -2.38 3.14
N LEU A 151 -17.34 -2.04 4.32
CA LEU A 151 -15.91 -2.11 4.65
C LEU A 151 -15.58 -3.55 5.06
N ALA A 152 -14.73 -4.21 4.30
CA ALA A 152 -14.33 -5.59 4.54
C ALA A 152 -12.89 -5.71 5.05
N ALA A 153 -12.05 -4.70 4.81
CA ALA A 153 -10.67 -4.66 5.29
C ALA A 153 -10.19 -3.21 5.45
N ILE A 154 -9.14 -3.05 6.26
CA ILE A 154 -8.34 -1.84 6.34
C ILE A 154 -6.92 -2.24 5.94
N ASP A 155 -6.34 -1.53 5.00
CA ASP A 155 -5.01 -1.80 4.44
C ASP A 155 -4.00 -0.72 4.84
N LEU A 156 -2.73 -1.05 4.63
CA LEU A 156 -1.58 -0.19 4.89
C LEU A 156 -0.81 0.07 3.59
N PRO A 157 -0.11 1.22 3.47
CA PRO A 157 0.74 1.54 2.33
C PRO A 157 1.74 0.44 1.97
N GLU A 158 2.36 -0.20 2.96
CA GLU A 158 3.35 -1.27 2.76
C GLU A 158 2.72 -2.52 2.14
N VAL A 159 1.54 -2.91 2.63
CA VAL A 159 0.78 -4.06 2.09
C VAL A 159 0.28 -3.75 0.69
N SER A 160 -0.21 -2.53 0.48
CA SER A 160 -0.59 -2.04 -0.85
C SER A 160 0.61 -2.10 -1.82
N GLN A 161 1.78 -1.59 -1.40
CA GLN A 161 2.98 -1.62 -2.24
C GLN A 161 3.47 -3.04 -2.49
N ARG A 162 3.41 -3.95 -1.51
CA ARG A 162 3.70 -5.37 -1.68
C ARG A 162 2.81 -6.00 -2.75
N ASN A 163 1.50 -5.77 -2.69
CA ASN A 163 0.56 -6.31 -3.67
C ASN A 163 0.86 -5.81 -5.10
N LEU A 164 1.25 -4.55 -5.22
CA LEU A 164 1.67 -3.98 -6.50
C LEU A 164 3.00 -4.57 -6.97
N ALA A 165 3.99 -4.67 -6.07
CA ALA A 165 5.32 -5.21 -6.35
C ALA A 165 5.24 -6.65 -6.88
N ALA A 166 4.33 -7.47 -6.35
CA ALA A 166 4.11 -8.85 -6.78
C ALA A 166 3.83 -9.00 -8.29
N LEU A 167 3.34 -7.94 -8.97
CA LEU A 167 3.12 -7.95 -10.42
C LEU A 167 4.40 -7.77 -11.23
N PHE A 168 5.50 -7.36 -10.60
CA PHE A 168 6.79 -7.08 -11.22
C PHE A 168 7.87 -8.08 -10.81
N GLU A 169 7.55 -9.00 -9.90
CA GLU A 169 8.51 -9.98 -9.39
C GLU A 169 8.92 -11.01 -10.44
N GLU A 170 10.20 -11.39 -10.40
CA GLU A 170 10.76 -12.50 -11.15
C GLU A 170 10.83 -13.75 -10.25
N PRO A 171 10.50 -14.96 -10.77
CA PRO A 171 10.54 -16.18 -9.96
C PRO A 171 11.89 -16.39 -9.26
N GLY A 172 11.85 -16.65 -7.96
CA GLY A 172 13.02 -16.95 -7.13
C GLY A 172 13.94 -15.77 -6.84
N ARG A 173 13.55 -14.53 -7.22
CA ARG A 173 14.34 -13.32 -6.99
C ARG A 173 13.57 -12.33 -6.12
N GLY A 174 14.30 -11.53 -5.34
CA GLY A 174 13.75 -10.40 -4.64
C GLY A 174 13.53 -9.19 -5.56
N LEU A 175 12.59 -8.34 -5.21
CA LEU A 175 12.32 -7.08 -5.87
C LEU A 175 12.40 -5.94 -4.85
N ALA A 176 13.11 -4.86 -5.20
CA ALA A 176 12.99 -3.60 -4.47
C ALA A 176 12.00 -2.69 -5.18
N THR A 177 11.14 -2.00 -4.43
CA THR A 177 10.17 -1.04 -4.99
C THR A 177 10.21 0.25 -4.19
N LEU A 178 10.41 1.38 -4.86
CA LEU A 178 10.44 2.72 -4.26
C LEU A 178 9.30 3.58 -4.81
N ILE A 179 8.42 4.02 -3.92
CA ILE A 179 7.29 4.89 -4.25
C ILE A 179 7.29 6.08 -3.30
N PHE A 180 7.26 7.27 -3.86
CA PHE A 180 7.00 8.51 -3.12
C PHE A 180 5.54 8.90 -3.31
N ASP A 181 4.89 9.30 -2.24
CA ASP A 181 3.56 9.91 -2.28
C ASP A 181 3.54 11.25 -1.55
N GLU A 182 2.38 11.71 -1.12
CA GLU A 182 2.22 13.01 -0.46
C GLU A 182 2.73 13.00 0.97
N ASP A 183 2.76 11.82 1.60
CA ASP A 183 3.07 11.68 3.02
C ASP A 183 4.53 11.26 3.23
N GLU A 184 5.08 10.40 2.34
CA GLU A 184 6.41 9.81 2.52
C GLU A 184 6.98 9.20 1.23
N GLY A 185 8.24 8.76 1.30
CA GLY A 185 8.81 7.75 0.43
C GLY A 185 8.79 6.38 1.11
N LEU A 186 8.42 5.35 0.40
CA LEU A 186 8.40 3.98 0.90
C LEU A 186 9.23 3.08 0.01
N LEU A 187 10.24 2.44 0.59
CA LEU A 187 11.06 1.39 -0.04
C LEU A 187 10.70 0.06 0.59
N THR A 188 10.24 -0.87 -0.24
CA THR A 188 9.94 -2.24 0.17
C THR A 188 10.80 -3.24 -0.59
N PHE A 189 11.14 -4.34 0.07
CA PHE A 189 11.74 -5.51 -0.56
C PHE A 189 10.77 -6.67 -0.43
N THR A 190 10.47 -7.29 -1.56
CA THR A 190 9.49 -8.38 -1.64
C THR A 190 10.04 -9.57 -2.38
N ARG A 191 9.47 -10.74 -2.16
CA ARG A 191 9.71 -11.98 -2.90
C ARG A 191 8.49 -12.89 -2.80
N GLU A 192 8.06 -13.42 -3.93
CA GLU A 192 6.93 -14.35 -4.02
C GLU A 192 5.64 -13.80 -3.38
N GLY A 193 5.42 -12.49 -3.55
CA GLY A 193 4.28 -11.79 -3.00
C GLY A 193 4.38 -11.49 -1.50
N GLU A 194 5.50 -11.79 -0.86
CA GLU A 194 5.70 -11.57 0.57
C GLU A 194 6.62 -10.39 0.85
N LEU A 195 6.34 -9.67 1.94
CA LEU A 195 7.09 -8.50 2.38
C LEU A 195 8.29 -8.95 3.24
N LEU A 196 9.51 -8.59 2.83
CA LEU A 196 10.74 -8.96 3.53
C LEU A 196 11.32 -7.81 4.34
N VAL A 197 11.36 -6.61 3.77
CA VAL A 197 11.91 -5.40 4.41
C VAL A 197 11.07 -4.19 4.05
N VAL A 198 10.91 -3.30 5.00
CA VAL A 198 10.27 -1.99 4.86
C VAL A 198 11.23 -0.90 5.31
N ARG A 199 11.30 0.19 4.56
CA ARG A 199 12.06 1.40 4.91
C ARG A 199 11.27 2.64 4.51
N HIS A 200 11.05 3.51 5.47
CA HIS A 200 10.46 4.81 5.24
C HIS A 200 11.54 5.84 4.92
N VAL A 201 11.28 6.69 3.95
CA VAL A 201 12.14 7.81 3.55
C VAL A 201 11.39 9.10 3.88
N GLU A 202 11.94 9.91 4.78
CA GLU A 202 11.33 11.14 5.29
C GLU A 202 11.39 12.30 4.26
N ILE A 203 11.14 11.98 3.01
CA ILE A 203 11.04 12.93 1.89
C ILE A 203 9.73 12.61 1.18
N THR A 204 8.98 13.65 0.81
CA THR A 204 7.69 13.49 0.15
C THR A 204 7.76 13.92 -1.32
N ALA A 205 6.84 13.44 -2.15
CA ALA A 205 6.76 13.87 -3.55
C ALA A 205 6.54 15.40 -3.69
N PRO A 206 5.69 16.08 -2.89
CA PRO A 206 5.58 17.53 -2.90
C PRO A 206 6.89 18.26 -2.57
N GLN A 207 7.69 17.76 -1.64
CA GLN A 207 9.00 18.35 -1.32
C GLN A 207 9.96 18.28 -2.52
N LEU A 208 9.95 17.16 -3.25
CA LEU A 208 10.75 16.97 -4.47
C LEU A 208 10.26 17.89 -5.60
N ALA A 209 8.96 18.01 -5.78
CA ALA A 209 8.36 18.87 -6.81
C ALA A 209 8.59 20.35 -6.55
N ALA A 210 8.51 20.80 -5.31
CA ALA A 210 8.69 22.21 -4.91
C ALA A 210 10.16 22.65 -4.83
N ALA A 211 11.14 21.72 -4.80
CA ALA A 211 12.55 22.04 -4.70
C ALA A 211 13.08 22.69 -6.00
N ASP A 212 13.94 23.72 -5.84
CA ASP A 212 14.75 24.22 -6.95
C ASP A 212 15.78 23.16 -7.43
N ALA A 213 16.51 23.46 -8.48
CA ALA A 213 17.41 22.48 -9.11
C ALA A 213 18.52 22.01 -8.17
N ASP A 214 19.15 22.93 -7.41
CA ASP A 214 20.26 22.58 -6.52
C ASP A 214 19.77 21.76 -5.33
N ARG A 215 18.69 22.19 -4.70
CA ARG A 215 18.08 21.46 -3.58
C ARG A 215 17.55 20.10 -4.04
N ARG A 216 16.99 20.01 -5.22
CA ARG A 216 16.48 18.75 -5.79
C ARG A 216 17.64 17.76 -6.02
N ALA A 217 18.77 18.22 -6.54
CA ALA A 217 19.96 17.40 -6.70
C ALA A 217 20.45 16.85 -5.35
N MET A 218 20.52 17.67 -4.32
CA MET A 218 20.88 17.23 -2.96
C MET A 218 19.88 16.21 -2.40
N LEU A 219 18.58 16.37 -2.63
CA LEU A 219 17.56 15.42 -2.20
C LEU A 219 17.72 14.08 -2.93
N PHE A 220 18.01 14.10 -4.23
CA PHE A 220 18.26 12.89 -5.01
C PHE A 220 19.49 12.11 -4.51
N GLU A 221 20.58 12.82 -4.19
CA GLU A 221 21.78 12.19 -3.60
C GLU A 221 21.48 11.57 -2.23
N ARG A 222 20.73 12.28 -1.37
CA ARG A 222 20.31 11.75 -0.07
C ARG A 222 19.47 10.49 -0.22
N ILE A 223 18.47 10.51 -1.10
CA ILE A 223 17.61 9.34 -1.38
C ILE A 223 18.47 8.19 -1.92
N ALA A 224 19.37 8.43 -2.87
CA ALA A 224 20.23 7.40 -3.40
C ALA A 224 21.10 6.75 -2.32
N LEU A 225 21.65 7.54 -1.39
CA LEU A 225 22.42 7.04 -0.26
C LEU A 225 21.58 6.18 0.69
N ASP A 226 20.36 6.61 1.01
CA ASP A 226 19.44 5.85 1.90
C ASP A 226 18.98 4.54 1.24
N VAL A 227 18.72 4.57 -0.07
CA VAL A 227 18.43 3.37 -0.87
C VAL A 227 19.62 2.43 -0.90
N GLN A 228 20.85 2.93 -1.16
CA GLN A 228 22.06 2.09 -1.20
C GLN A 228 22.29 1.39 0.16
N ARG A 229 22.17 2.12 1.27
CA ARG A 229 22.27 1.53 2.62
C ARG A 229 21.23 0.43 2.86
N SER A 230 20.03 0.61 2.31
CA SER A 230 18.95 -0.36 2.43
C SER A 230 19.20 -1.60 1.58
N LEU A 231 19.79 -1.43 0.37
CA LEU A 231 20.23 -2.52 -0.50
C LEU A 231 21.35 -3.34 0.16
N ASP A 232 22.36 -2.68 0.73
CA ASP A 232 23.47 -3.34 1.42
C ASP A 232 22.96 -4.12 2.66
N ASN A 233 22.00 -3.55 3.38
CA ASN A 233 21.38 -4.23 4.52
C ASN A 233 20.53 -5.44 4.08
N PHE A 234 19.78 -5.31 2.98
CA PHE A 234 19.01 -6.42 2.42
C PHE A 234 19.93 -7.57 1.99
N ASP A 235 20.99 -7.28 1.26
CA ASP A 235 21.97 -8.30 0.82
C ASP A 235 22.60 -9.05 2.00
N ARG A 236 22.92 -8.32 3.08
CA ARG A 236 23.43 -8.94 4.31
C ARG A 236 22.41 -9.83 5.01
N LEU A 237 21.13 -9.41 5.08
CA LEU A 237 20.09 -10.16 5.78
C LEU A 237 19.53 -11.31 4.94
N TYR A 238 19.50 -11.16 3.63
CA TYR A 238 18.87 -12.06 2.67
C TYR A 238 19.86 -12.51 1.58
N SER A 239 21.11 -12.82 1.97
CA SER A 239 22.19 -13.16 1.05
C SER A 239 21.89 -14.31 0.07
N ALA A 240 20.94 -15.18 0.41
CA ALA A 240 20.45 -16.24 -0.48
C ALA A 240 19.37 -15.77 -1.48
N VAL A 241 18.91 -14.54 -1.39
CA VAL A 241 17.87 -13.97 -2.26
C VAL A 241 18.48 -12.93 -3.20
N PRO A 242 18.84 -13.30 -4.43
CA PRO A 242 19.39 -12.34 -5.38
C PRO A 242 18.32 -11.29 -5.74
N LEU A 243 18.68 -10.02 -5.67
CA LEU A 243 17.77 -8.94 -6.06
C LEU A 243 17.72 -8.85 -7.60
N ALA A 244 16.51 -8.74 -8.17
CA ALA A 244 16.32 -8.57 -9.60
C ALA A 244 16.69 -7.15 -10.05
N HIS A 245 15.97 -6.17 -9.52
CA HIS A 245 16.13 -4.75 -9.84
C HIS A 245 15.38 -3.89 -8.80
N LEU A 246 15.53 -2.58 -8.92
CA LEU A 246 14.75 -1.58 -8.18
C LEU A 246 13.71 -0.96 -9.11
N VAL A 247 12.43 -1.16 -8.82
CA VAL A 247 11.32 -0.48 -9.50
C VAL A 247 11.05 0.84 -8.81
N VAL A 248 11.00 1.94 -9.56
CA VAL A 248 10.77 3.29 -9.04
C VAL A 248 9.55 3.91 -9.69
N ALA A 249 8.57 4.34 -8.90
CA ALA A 249 7.40 5.03 -9.41
C ALA A 249 7.80 6.44 -9.89
N PRO A 250 7.42 6.85 -11.12
CA PRO A 250 7.62 8.21 -11.59
C PRO A 250 6.84 9.21 -10.71
N ILE A 251 7.45 10.37 -10.45
CA ILE A 251 6.83 11.45 -9.67
C ILE A 251 6.49 12.57 -10.64
N PRO A 252 5.20 12.94 -10.81
CA PRO A 252 4.80 14.02 -11.69
C PRO A 252 5.49 15.34 -11.35
N GLY A 253 6.08 16.00 -12.36
CA GLY A 253 6.81 17.26 -12.17
C GLY A 253 8.21 17.14 -11.57
N VAL A 254 8.71 15.91 -11.40
CA VAL A 254 10.07 15.65 -10.91
C VAL A 254 10.89 14.91 -11.96
N ASP A 255 11.50 15.68 -12.86
CA ASP A 255 12.33 15.12 -13.93
C ASP A 255 13.73 14.73 -13.43
N GLY A 256 14.34 13.71 -14.07
CA GLY A 256 15.72 13.29 -13.81
C GLY A 256 15.91 12.43 -12.55
N PHE A 257 14.87 12.17 -11.76
CA PHE A 257 14.97 11.40 -10.52
C PHE A 257 15.46 9.97 -10.76
N ILE A 258 14.83 9.26 -11.69
CA ILE A 258 15.19 7.87 -12.02
C ILE A 258 16.61 7.80 -12.60
N ASP A 259 17.01 8.78 -13.41
CA ASP A 259 18.36 8.83 -13.98
C ASP A 259 19.42 9.14 -12.91
N ALA A 260 19.09 9.99 -11.94
CA ALA A 260 19.95 10.23 -10.79
C ALA A 260 20.15 8.95 -9.94
N LEU A 261 19.10 8.17 -9.73
CA LEU A 261 19.23 6.87 -9.05
C LEU A 261 20.07 5.88 -9.86
N ARG A 262 19.89 5.80 -11.18
CA ARG A 262 20.71 4.96 -12.07
C ARG A 262 22.19 5.31 -12.03
N ALA A 263 22.50 6.59 -11.90
CA ALA A 263 23.88 7.06 -11.83
C ALA A 263 24.59 6.75 -10.49
N ASN A 264 23.81 6.60 -9.41
CA ASN A 264 24.32 6.50 -8.04
C ASN A 264 24.15 5.12 -7.40
N LEU A 265 23.37 4.21 -8.00
CA LEU A 265 23.09 2.88 -7.45
C LEU A 265 23.73 1.79 -8.31
N THR A 266 24.14 0.71 -7.67
CA THR A 266 24.70 -0.47 -8.36
C THR A 266 23.61 -1.41 -8.88
N VAL A 267 22.41 -1.36 -8.30
CA VAL A 267 21.24 -2.15 -8.73
C VAL A 267 20.65 -1.56 -10.01
N HIS A 268 20.13 -2.43 -10.89
CA HIS A 268 19.41 -1.98 -12.09
C HIS A 268 18.13 -1.26 -11.70
N VAL A 269 17.98 0.01 -12.10
CA VAL A 269 16.81 0.86 -11.78
C VAL A 269 15.89 0.94 -12.98
N VAL A 270 14.63 0.55 -12.79
CA VAL A 270 13.60 0.59 -13.84
C VAL A 270 12.40 1.46 -13.40
N PRO A 271 11.80 2.22 -14.31
CA PRO A 271 10.56 2.93 -14.00
C PRO A 271 9.42 1.95 -13.81
N LEU A 272 8.54 2.25 -12.86
CA LEU A 272 7.27 1.53 -12.69
C LEU A 272 6.36 1.86 -13.88
N ASP A 273 6.02 0.85 -14.67
CA ASP A 273 5.06 0.93 -15.78
C ASP A 273 3.82 0.10 -15.44
N LEU A 274 2.79 0.76 -14.94
CA LEU A 274 1.51 0.12 -14.61
C LEU A 274 0.85 -0.52 -15.85
N GLY A 275 0.98 0.10 -17.02
CA GLY A 275 0.37 -0.38 -18.25
C GLY A 275 0.94 -1.71 -18.73
N ALA A 276 2.18 -2.05 -18.32
CA ALA A 276 2.79 -3.34 -18.62
C ALA A 276 2.13 -4.50 -17.86
N VAL A 277 1.60 -4.27 -16.65
CA VAL A 277 1.14 -5.31 -15.73
C VAL A 277 -0.36 -5.24 -15.40
N ILE A 278 -1.02 -4.11 -15.63
CA ILE A 278 -2.44 -3.87 -15.36
C ILE A 278 -3.17 -3.48 -16.64
N ASP A 279 -4.35 -4.05 -16.85
CA ASP A 279 -5.26 -3.64 -17.92
C ASP A 279 -6.14 -2.48 -17.40
N PHE A 280 -5.95 -1.28 -17.94
CA PHE A 280 -6.76 -0.10 -17.59
C PHE A 280 -8.18 -0.17 -18.19
N GLY A 281 -8.45 -1.08 -19.09
CA GLY A 281 -9.76 -1.24 -19.72
C GLY A 281 -10.27 0.06 -20.33
N ALA A 282 -11.50 0.43 -19.97
CA ALA A 282 -12.15 1.68 -20.40
C ALA A 282 -11.82 2.90 -19.52
N VAL A 283 -10.98 2.75 -18.48
CA VAL A 283 -10.66 3.82 -17.52
C VAL A 283 -9.57 4.71 -18.11
N ALA A 284 -9.96 5.61 -19.00
CA ALA A 284 -9.02 6.50 -19.69
C ALA A 284 -8.24 7.43 -18.73
N ALA A 285 -8.80 7.73 -17.57
CA ALA A 285 -8.17 8.58 -16.56
C ALA A 285 -6.80 8.07 -16.11
N LEU A 286 -6.59 6.76 -16.06
CA LEU A 286 -5.29 6.17 -15.67
C LEU A 286 -4.20 6.27 -16.77
N ARG A 287 -4.50 6.84 -17.93
CA ARG A 287 -3.48 7.20 -18.93
C ARG A 287 -2.78 8.52 -18.59
N ASP A 288 -3.36 9.31 -17.69
CA ASP A 288 -2.74 10.52 -17.15
C ASP A 288 -1.76 10.15 -16.02
N PRO A 289 -0.47 10.55 -16.12
CA PRO A 289 0.53 10.27 -15.08
C PRO A 289 0.16 10.82 -13.70
N LEU A 290 -0.50 11.98 -13.63
CA LEU A 290 -0.94 12.53 -12.35
C LEU A 290 -2.02 11.66 -11.71
N ARG A 291 -2.97 11.16 -12.51
CA ARG A 291 -4.01 10.25 -12.00
C ARG A 291 -3.41 8.89 -11.57
N GLN A 292 -2.43 8.37 -12.31
CA GLN A 292 -1.71 7.17 -11.88
C GLN A 292 -1.04 7.38 -10.52
N PHE A 293 -0.34 8.49 -10.35
CA PHE A 293 0.32 8.85 -9.10
C PHE A 293 -0.68 8.93 -7.95
N GLN A 294 -1.77 9.66 -8.10
CA GLN A 294 -2.82 9.80 -7.08
C GLN A 294 -3.43 8.46 -6.67
N CYS A 295 -3.70 7.59 -7.65
CA CYS A 295 -4.37 6.31 -7.43
C CYS A 295 -3.41 5.16 -7.09
N LEU A 296 -2.08 5.35 -7.09
CA LEU A 296 -1.11 4.26 -7.04
C LEU A 296 -1.26 3.37 -5.79
N ARG A 297 -1.42 3.98 -4.60
CA ARG A 297 -1.67 3.24 -3.36
C ARG A 297 -3.03 2.53 -3.37
N ALA A 298 -4.05 3.19 -3.91
CA ALA A 298 -5.38 2.59 -4.03
C ALA A 298 -5.38 1.41 -5.02
N ILE A 299 -4.58 1.46 -6.11
CA ILE A 299 -4.36 0.33 -7.01
C ILE A 299 -3.78 -0.87 -6.26
N GLY A 300 -2.72 -0.67 -5.50
CA GLY A 300 -2.09 -1.73 -4.72
C GLY A 300 -3.04 -2.34 -3.67
N ALA A 301 -3.83 -1.52 -2.99
CA ALA A 301 -4.82 -2.01 -2.04
C ALA A 301 -5.97 -2.78 -2.72
N ALA A 302 -6.38 -2.37 -3.93
CA ALA A 302 -7.39 -3.10 -4.71
C ALA A 302 -6.87 -4.42 -5.31
N LEU A 303 -5.55 -4.66 -5.32
CA LEU A 303 -4.91 -5.91 -5.72
C LEU A 303 -4.97 -7.01 -4.66
N ARG A 304 -5.67 -6.81 -3.54
CA ARG A 304 -5.87 -7.87 -2.53
C ARG A 304 -6.36 -9.16 -3.16
N ASP A 305 -5.91 -10.28 -2.61
CA ASP A 305 -6.46 -11.58 -2.99
C ASP A 305 -7.94 -11.67 -2.56
N GLU A 306 -8.74 -12.30 -3.40
CA GLU A 306 -10.08 -12.66 -3.00
C GLU A 306 -9.97 -13.82 -1.99
N PRO A 307 -10.71 -13.77 -0.85
CA PRO A 307 -10.75 -14.93 0.02
C PRO A 307 -11.33 -16.10 -0.79
N ALA A 308 -10.79 -17.29 -0.53
CA ALA A 308 -11.35 -18.50 -1.08
C ALA A 308 -12.87 -18.51 -0.84
N ALA A 309 -13.64 -18.81 -1.86
CA ALA A 309 -15.09 -18.96 -1.72
C ALA A 309 -15.37 -20.02 -0.64
N PRO A 310 -16.31 -19.78 0.30
CA PRO A 310 -16.65 -20.72 1.36
C PRO A 310 -17.14 -22.05 0.83
#